data_84954bb094b6a109fe22f3da8f3cfd73
#
_entry.id   84954bb094b6a109fe22f3da8f3cfd73
#
_cell.length_a   1.000
_cell.length_b   1.000
_cell.length_c   1.000
_cell.angle_alpha   90.00
_cell.angle_beta   90.00
_cell.angle_gamma   90.00
#
_symmetry.space_group_name_H-M   'P 1'
#
loop_
_entity.id
_entity.type
_entity.pdbx_description
1 polymer ?
#
loop_
_entity_poly.entity_id
_entity_poly.type
_entity_poly.pdbx_seq_one_letter_code
_entity_poly.pdbx_strand_id
1 'polypeptide(L)'
;MKSFPHYSQHDVMDCGPTCLRMVSAFYGKRYSLEGLREKSFITREGVSMLGISEAAEKIGFRSICVQVSYEMLTEAPLPCIVHWNQQHFVVVYKLDNKHVWVADPGAGKLKYTREEFCRCWLSAKKDGEDTGVALLLEPTPEFYAQEDEGEKTDYKGFGFLYSYLRPYKQLVGQLLLGLLLGSMIQLMLPFLTQSIVDFGINNRNLGFIYLVLIAQLMLSFSSSAVEFIRGWILLHLGTRINIALISDFLVKLMKLPMGYFDTKMTGDILQRINDHTRIQNFLTGSSLSVVFSMFNLLIFSIVLLLYNAMIFLIFMGGSALYVAYVWLFVKKRAELDHKRFAQQSANQSSVVQLVNGMQEIKLSACEQQKRWEWERIQARLFKVNIKSLALRQYQDSGAVLINQTKNIVITGLVASLVVKGEMTLGMMLSVQYIIGQLNSPVNDLIAFARDMQDGFIFSDSIAGNIAPGVEHI
;
A
#
# COMPACT_ATOMS: atom_id res chain seq x y z
N MET A 1 -5.10 11.97 -25.86
CA MET A 1 -3.90 11.13 -25.98
C MET A 1 -4.00 10.00 -24.96
N LYS A 2 -3.88 8.73 -25.35
CA LYS A 2 -3.83 7.60 -24.40
C LYS A 2 -2.62 7.81 -23.48
N SER A 3 -2.80 7.62 -22.18
CA SER A 3 -1.69 7.69 -21.21
C SER A 3 -0.67 6.60 -21.54
N PHE A 4 0.63 6.92 -21.53
CA PHE A 4 1.69 5.92 -21.75
C PHE A 4 1.52 4.76 -20.73
N PRO A 5 1.60 3.47 -21.13
CA PRO A 5 1.49 2.34 -20.21
C PRO A 5 2.65 2.38 -19.21
N HIS A 6 2.38 2.00 -17.96
CA HIS A 6 3.39 1.89 -16.93
C HIS A 6 3.22 0.58 -16.18
N TYR A 7 4.33 -0.13 -16.01
CA TYR A 7 4.44 -1.33 -15.20
C TYR A 7 5.54 -1.12 -14.16
N SER A 8 5.31 -1.53 -12.94
CA SER A 8 6.36 -1.53 -11.90
C SER A 8 7.18 -2.81 -11.99
N GLN A 9 8.48 -2.68 -11.74
CA GLN A 9 9.35 -3.84 -11.65
C GLN A 9 9.06 -4.62 -10.36
N HIS A 10 9.18 -5.94 -10.42
CA HIS A 10 8.98 -6.81 -9.27
C HIS A 10 10.26 -6.95 -8.45
N ASP A 11 11.38 -7.06 -9.14
CA ASP A 11 12.71 -7.17 -8.56
C ASP A 11 13.62 -6.06 -9.08
N VAL A 12 14.67 -5.75 -8.34
CA VAL A 12 15.65 -4.71 -8.72
C VAL A 12 16.27 -5.01 -10.09
N MET A 13 16.39 -6.28 -10.46
CA MET A 13 17.00 -6.75 -11.71
C MET A 13 16.07 -6.63 -12.92
N ASP A 14 14.78 -6.40 -12.73
CA ASP A 14 13.74 -6.41 -13.77
C ASP A 14 13.60 -5.13 -14.55
N CYS A 15 14.41 -4.12 -14.28
CA CYS A 15 14.26 -2.81 -14.90
C CYS A 15 14.23 -2.88 -16.44
N GLY A 16 15.14 -3.64 -17.06
CA GLY A 16 15.21 -3.79 -18.52
C GLY A 16 14.01 -4.50 -19.13
N PRO A 17 13.68 -5.74 -18.71
CA PRO A 17 12.49 -6.44 -19.18
C PRO A 17 11.19 -5.65 -18.95
N THR A 18 11.07 -4.94 -17.83
CA THR A 18 9.91 -4.10 -17.54
C THR A 18 9.84 -2.87 -18.47
N CYS A 19 10.98 -2.26 -18.82
CA CYS A 19 11.03 -1.22 -19.83
C CYS A 19 10.57 -1.72 -21.19
N LEU A 20 11.05 -2.90 -21.61
CA LEU A 20 10.63 -3.52 -22.86
C LEU A 20 9.13 -3.85 -22.86
N ARG A 21 8.58 -4.33 -21.74
CA ARG A 21 7.14 -4.55 -21.53
C ARG A 21 6.32 -3.26 -21.70
N MET A 22 6.79 -2.13 -21.16
CA MET A 22 6.13 -0.83 -21.33
C MET A 22 6.13 -0.37 -22.77
N VAL A 23 7.26 -0.53 -23.47
CA VAL A 23 7.38 -0.17 -24.90
C VAL A 23 6.48 -1.05 -25.77
N SER A 24 6.47 -2.37 -25.54
CA SER A 24 5.60 -3.29 -26.28
C SER A 24 4.12 -2.98 -26.07
N ALA A 25 3.72 -2.66 -24.83
CA ALA A 25 2.35 -2.27 -24.51
C ALA A 25 1.94 -0.93 -25.15
N PHE A 26 2.87 0.00 -25.31
CA PHE A 26 2.62 1.24 -26.07
C PHE A 26 2.28 0.96 -27.53
N TYR A 27 2.95 0.00 -28.17
CA TYR A 27 2.66 -0.44 -29.54
C TYR A 27 1.49 -1.44 -29.64
N GLY A 28 0.83 -1.73 -28.52
CA GLY A 28 -0.45 -2.46 -28.49
C GLY A 28 -0.33 -3.96 -28.17
N LYS A 29 0.85 -4.48 -27.88
CA LYS A 29 1.05 -5.88 -27.49
C LYS A 29 1.47 -6.02 -26.03
N ARG A 30 0.98 -7.07 -25.38
CA ARG A 30 1.28 -7.39 -23.99
C ARG A 30 2.09 -8.66 -23.89
N TYR A 31 3.24 -8.58 -23.26
CA TYR A 31 4.11 -9.70 -22.96
C TYR A 31 4.18 -9.94 -21.46
N SER A 32 4.30 -11.21 -21.06
CA SER A 32 4.57 -11.58 -19.69
C SER A 32 5.97 -11.10 -19.26
N LEU A 33 6.13 -10.72 -18.00
CA LEU A 33 7.45 -10.31 -17.50
C LEU A 33 8.44 -11.47 -17.55
N GLU A 34 7.98 -12.69 -17.28
CA GLU A 34 8.79 -13.90 -17.33
C GLU A 34 9.28 -14.26 -18.72
N GLY A 35 8.40 -14.22 -19.71
CA GLY A 35 8.81 -14.43 -21.11
C GLY A 35 9.87 -13.42 -21.56
N LEU A 36 9.78 -12.16 -21.08
CA LEU A 36 10.79 -11.14 -21.37
C LEU A 36 12.09 -11.34 -20.56
N ARG A 37 12.03 -11.86 -19.34
CA ARG A 37 13.21 -12.24 -18.54
C ARG A 37 14.02 -13.32 -19.25
N GLU A 38 13.39 -14.39 -19.67
CA GLU A 38 14.05 -15.50 -20.40
C GLU A 38 14.71 -15.01 -21.70
N LYS A 39 13.98 -14.17 -22.46
CA LYS A 39 14.49 -13.64 -23.72
C LYS A 39 15.65 -12.66 -23.53
N SER A 40 15.75 -11.98 -22.38
CA SER A 40 16.77 -10.97 -22.08
C SER A 40 17.99 -11.48 -21.33
N PHE A 41 18.09 -12.79 -21.05
CA PHE A 41 19.23 -13.41 -20.35
C PHE A 41 19.58 -12.70 -19.04
N ILE A 42 18.57 -12.45 -18.23
CA ILE A 42 18.75 -11.78 -16.94
C ILE A 42 19.65 -12.60 -16.01
N THR A 43 20.55 -11.93 -15.29
CA THR A 43 21.44 -12.53 -14.29
C THR A 43 21.19 -11.93 -12.90
N ARG A 44 21.90 -12.40 -11.87
CA ARG A 44 21.85 -11.82 -10.51
C ARG A 44 22.33 -10.36 -10.44
N GLU A 45 23.14 -9.95 -11.40
CA GLU A 45 23.67 -8.58 -11.51
C GLU A 45 22.73 -7.66 -12.31
N GLY A 46 21.68 -8.23 -12.94
CA GLY A 46 20.72 -7.52 -13.77
C GLY A 46 20.77 -7.95 -15.21
N VAL A 47 20.28 -7.08 -16.09
CA VAL A 47 20.27 -7.26 -17.53
C VAL A 47 21.21 -6.26 -18.20
N SER A 48 21.92 -6.69 -19.23
CA SER A 48 22.71 -5.78 -20.06
C SER A 48 21.85 -5.11 -21.13
N MET A 49 22.31 -3.96 -21.65
CA MET A 49 21.64 -3.31 -22.80
C MET A 49 21.55 -4.25 -24.00
N LEU A 50 22.59 -5.08 -24.21
CA LEU A 50 22.59 -6.11 -25.25
C LEU A 50 21.47 -7.14 -25.03
N GLY A 51 21.30 -7.64 -23.81
CA GLY A 51 20.24 -8.59 -23.48
C GLY A 51 18.85 -8.01 -23.72
N ILE A 52 18.63 -6.71 -23.43
CA ILE A 52 17.37 -6.03 -23.75
C ILE A 52 17.17 -5.91 -25.27
N SER A 53 18.25 -5.59 -26.02
CA SER A 53 18.25 -5.50 -27.47
C SER A 53 17.89 -6.84 -28.11
N GLU A 54 18.52 -7.93 -27.69
CA GLU A 54 18.22 -9.28 -28.19
C GLU A 54 16.80 -9.73 -27.84
N ALA A 55 16.32 -9.40 -26.63
CA ALA A 55 14.93 -9.68 -26.28
C ALA A 55 13.95 -8.90 -27.16
N ALA A 56 14.26 -7.64 -27.46
CA ALA A 56 13.46 -6.79 -28.34
C ALA A 56 13.40 -7.38 -29.76
N GLU A 57 14.52 -7.85 -30.31
CA GLU A 57 14.56 -8.48 -31.60
C GLU A 57 13.77 -9.79 -31.65
N LYS A 58 13.87 -10.63 -30.61
CA LYS A 58 13.09 -11.87 -30.49
C LYS A 58 11.57 -11.65 -30.48
N ILE A 59 11.10 -10.49 -29.99
CA ILE A 59 9.68 -10.14 -30.00
C ILE A 59 9.27 -9.29 -31.22
N GLY A 60 10.19 -9.15 -32.20
CA GLY A 60 9.90 -8.51 -33.49
C GLY A 60 10.12 -7.00 -33.54
N PHE A 61 10.90 -6.41 -32.63
CA PHE A 61 11.41 -5.06 -32.80
C PHE A 61 12.71 -5.05 -33.60
N ARG A 62 12.96 -3.98 -34.34
CA ARG A 62 14.30 -3.61 -34.74
C ARG A 62 14.90 -2.77 -33.62
N SER A 63 16.08 -3.14 -33.13
CA SER A 63 16.75 -2.45 -32.04
C SER A 63 18.10 -1.90 -32.46
N ILE A 64 18.43 -0.70 -32.00
CA ILE A 64 19.73 -0.07 -32.23
C ILE A 64 20.18 0.58 -30.91
N CYS A 65 21.33 0.13 -30.39
CA CYS A 65 21.96 0.75 -29.24
C CYS A 65 22.87 1.88 -29.74
N VAL A 66 22.62 3.09 -29.25
CA VAL A 66 23.36 4.30 -29.68
C VAL A 66 23.88 5.06 -28.47
N GLN A 67 25.03 5.70 -28.67
CA GLN A 67 25.59 6.67 -27.73
C GLN A 67 25.48 8.06 -28.38
N VAL A 68 24.62 8.91 -27.80
CA VAL A 68 24.20 10.16 -28.43
C VAL A 68 24.19 11.32 -27.45
N SER A 69 24.28 12.56 -27.96
CA SER A 69 24.08 13.77 -27.19
C SER A 69 22.58 14.04 -26.92
N TYR A 70 22.29 14.97 -26.03
CA TYR A 70 20.89 15.33 -25.75
C TYR A 70 20.16 15.85 -27.00
N GLU A 71 20.83 16.61 -27.83
CA GLU A 71 20.31 17.16 -29.06
C GLU A 71 19.88 16.04 -30.03
N MET A 72 20.74 15.06 -30.23
CA MET A 72 20.42 13.86 -31.04
C MET A 72 19.29 13.02 -30.48
N LEU A 73 19.16 12.95 -29.13
CA LEU A 73 18.05 12.24 -28.49
C LEU A 73 16.70 12.93 -28.76
N THR A 74 16.68 14.24 -28.97
CA THR A 74 15.43 14.96 -29.31
C THR A 74 14.87 14.59 -30.69
N GLU A 75 15.72 14.12 -31.60
CA GLU A 75 15.35 13.69 -32.96
C GLU A 75 15.10 12.15 -33.01
N ALA A 76 15.43 11.44 -31.95
CA ALA A 76 15.29 9.98 -31.92
C ALA A 76 13.83 9.53 -31.85
N PRO A 77 13.49 8.35 -32.40
CA PRO A 77 12.17 7.78 -32.27
C PRO A 77 11.84 7.45 -30.80
N LEU A 78 10.65 7.86 -30.35
CA LEU A 78 10.15 7.58 -29.02
C LEU A 78 8.96 6.60 -29.09
N PRO A 79 8.80 5.73 -28.08
CA PRO A 79 9.58 5.60 -26.83
C PRO A 79 10.92 4.88 -27.02
N CYS A 80 11.95 5.28 -26.25
CA CYS A 80 13.24 4.63 -26.23
C CYS A 80 13.65 4.26 -24.78
N ILE A 81 14.52 3.25 -24.64
CA ILE A 81 15.05 2.84 -23.33
C ILE A 81 16.41 3.49 -23.12
N VAL A 82 16.62 4.12 -21.95
CA VAL A 82 17.89 4.79 -21.65
C VAL A 82 18.55 4.21 -20.40
N HIS A 83 19.90 4.21 -20.37
CA HIS A 83 20.68 3.78 -19.23
C HIS A 83 20.77 4.91 -18.19
N TRP A 84 20.23 4.68 -17.02
CA TRP A 84 20.00 5.68 -15.98
C TRP A 84 20.92 5.50 -14.79
N ASN A 85 21.65 6.54 -14.42
CA ASN A 85 22.62 6.51 -13.32
C ASN A 85 23.62 5.34 -13.36
N GLN A 86 23.89 4.80 -14.55
CA GLN A 86 24.78 3.65 -14.79
C GLN A 86 24.39 2.34 -14.08
N GLN A 87 23.18 2.24 -13.54
CA GLN A 87 22.73 1.10 -12.75
C GLN A 87 21.29 0.68 -13.04
N HIS A 88 20.56 1.45 -13.85
CA HIS A 88 19.12 1.28 -14.03
C HIS A 88 18.71 1.55 -15.48
N PHE A 89 17.54 1.04 -15.89
CA PHE A 89 16.94 1.32 -17.18
C PHE A 89 15.59 1.98 -17.00
N VAL A 90 15.32 3.01 -17.80
CA VAL A 90 14.05 3.74 -17.81
C VAL A 90 13.60 4.03 -19.25
N VAL A 91 12.31 4.26 -19.45
CA VAL A 91 11.75 4.59 -20.78
C VAL A 91 11.52 6.09 -20.90
N VAL A 92 12.12 6.72 -21.91
CA VAL A 92 11.77 8.06 -22.34
C VAL A 92 10.63 7.94 -23.34
N TYR A 93 9.44 8.46 -23.01
CA TYR A 93 8.26 8.34 -23.86
C TYR A 93 7.75 9.64 -24.44
N LYS A 94 8.24 10.77 -23.92
CA LYS A 94 7.95 12.11 -24.45
C LYS A 94 9.09 13.06 -24.09
N LEU A 95 9.46 13.89 -25.04
CA LEU A 95 10.52 14.87 -24.88
C LEU A 95 10.08 16.20 -25.49
N ASP A 96 10.39 17.29 -24.82
CA ASP A 96 10.11 18.67 -25.23
C ASP A 96 11.35 19.51 -24.90
N ASN A 97 11.47 20.72 -25.48
CA ASN A 97 12.63 21.60 -25.32
C ASN A 97 13.01 21.90 -23.86
N LYS A 98 12.07 21.79 -22.90
CA LYS A 98 12.29 22.11 -21.49
C LYS A 98 12.19 20.91 -20.56
N HIS A 99 11.48 19.84 -20.95
CA HIS A 99 11.15 18.74 -20.07
C HIS A 99 11.24 17.38 -20.76
N VAL A 100 11.60 16.38 -19.99
CA VAL A 100 11.65 14.97 -20.39
C VAL A 100 10.69 14.17 -19.51
N TRP A 101 9.82 13.39 -20.14
CA TRP A 101 8.91 12.49 -19.44
C TRP A 101 9.45 11.08 -19.49
N VAL A 102 9.68 10.54 -18.31
CA VAL A 102 10.30 9.24 -18.10
C VAL A 102 9.30 8.32 -17.41
N ALA A 103 9.18 7.10 -17.90
CA ALA A 103 8.51 6.01 -17.21
C ALA A 103 9.59 5.13 -16.57
N ASP A 104 9.71 5.23 -15.26
CA ASP A 104 10.68 4.50 -14.45
C ASP A 104 9.98 3.27 -13.84
N PRO A 105 10.47 2.04 -14.12
CA PRO A 105 9.91 0.82 -13.53
C PRO A 105 9.90 0.81 -11.99
N GLY A 106 10.85 1.51 -11.35
CA GLY A 106 10.97 1.55 -9.90
C GLY A 106 10.26 2.74 -9.23
N ALA A 107 10.06 3.85 -9.96
CA ALA A 107 9.60 5.11 -9.36
C ALA A 107 8.33 5.69 -10.00
N GLY A 108 7.81 5.08 -11.07
CA GLY A 108 6.61 5.56 -11.74
C GLY A 108 6.87 6.52 -12.90
N LYS A 109 5.84 7.29 -13.27
CA LYS A 109 5.96 8.30 -14.34
C LYS A 109 6.46 9.60 -13.74
N LEU A 110 7.62 10.04 -14.20
CA LEU A 110 8.31 11.23 -13.70
C LEU A 110 8.51 12.25 -14.81
N LYS A 111 8.56 13.50 -14.42
CA LYS A 111 8.87 14.62 -15.31
C LYS A 111 10.12 15.31 -14.79
N TYR A 112 11.15 15.37 -15.63
CA TYR A 112 12.42 16.00 -15.33
C TYR A 112 12.61 17.27 -16.15
N THR A 113 13.36 18.23 -15.63
CA THR A 113 13.94 19.30 -16.42
C THR A 113 15.09 18.74 -17.27
N ARG A 114 15.48 19.45 -18.34
CA ARG A 114 16.62 19.07 -19.18
C ARG A 114 17.89 18.83 -18.33
N GLU A 115 18.19 19.74 -17.41
CA GLU A 115 19.39 19.67 -16.57
C GLU A 115 19.37 18.45 -15.63
N GLU A 116 18.22 18.17 -14.99
CA GLU A 116 18.08 17.01 -14.12
C GLU A 116 18.19 15.70 -14.89
N PHE A 117 17.61 15.63 -16.07
CA PHE A 117 17.70 14.46 -16.94
C PHE A 117 19.13 14.21 -17.40
N CYS A 118 19.80 15.23 -17.92
CA CYS A 118 21.20 15.14 -18.37
C CYS A 118 22.14 14.69 -17.26
N ARG A 119 21.95 15.18 -16.04
CA ARG A 119 22.77 14.76 -14.87
C ARG A 119 22.69 13.27 -14.59
N CYS A 120 21.54 12.64 -14.83
CA CYS A 120 21.34 11.22 -14.55
C CYS A 120 21.62 10.31 -15.76
N TRP A 121 21.50 10.84 -16.98
CA TRP A 121 21.61 10.06 -18.20
C TRP A 121 22.99 10.14 -18.86
N LEU A 122 23.60 11.32 -18.89
CA LEU A 122 24.94 11.48 -19.49
C LEU A 122 25.99 10.74 -18.68
N SER A 123 26.70 9.84 -19.32
CA SER A 123 27.64 8.92 -18.65
C SER A 123 29.03 8.88 -19.28
N ALA A 124 29.21 9.46 -20.47
CA ALA A 124 30.47 9.42 -21.19
C ALA A 124 30.68 10.70 -22.01
N LYS A 125 31.91 10.91 -22.46
CA LYS A 125 32.27 11.98 -23.42
C LYS A 125 32.73 11.36 -24.72
N LYS A 126 32.17 11.82 -25.82
CA LYS A 126 32.58 11.46 -27.17
C LYS A 126 32.79 12.73 -27.96
N ASP A 127 33.96 12.86 -28.60
CA ASP A 127 34.34 14.03 -29.45
C ASP A 127 34.20 15.38 -28.70
N GLY A 128 34.35 15.41 -27.37
CA GLY A 128 34.23 16.60 -26.53
C GLY A 128 32.83 16.92 -26.03
N GLU A 129 31.80 16.22 -26.51
CA GLU A 129 30.41 16.37 -26.09
C GLU A 129 30.03 15.32 -25.03
N ASP A 130 29.19 15.72 -24.08
CA ASP A 130 28.63 14.80 -23.09
C ASP A 130 27.54 13.94 -23.76
N THR A 131 27.66 12.62 -23.64
CA THR A 131 26.80 11.63 -24.31
C THR A 131 26.23 10.62 -23.32
N GLY A 132 25.04 10.13 -23.64
CA GLY A 132 24.36 9.06 -22.91
C GLY A 132 24.00 7.87 -23.83
N VAL A 133 23.73 6.72 -23.22
CA VAL A 133 23.37 5.50 -23.96
C VAL A 133 21.85 5.36 -24.06
N ALA A 134 21.36 5.08 -25.26
CA ALA A 134 19.94 4.86 -25.53
C ALA A 134 19.77 3.63 -26.45
N LEU A 135 18.71 2.86 -26.21
CA LEU A 135 18.24 1.79 -27.06
C LEU A 135 16.99 2.27 -27.80
N LEU A 136 17.12 2.47 -29.09
CA LEU A 136 16.04 2.85 -29.99
C LEU A 136 15.31 1.60 -30.44
N LEU A 137 13.98 1.65 -30.46
CA LEU A 137 13.12 0.50 -30.76
C LEU A 137 12.06 0.90 -31.77
N GLU A 138 12.00 0.14 -32.87
CA GLU A 138 10.97 0.30 -33.90
C GLU A 138 10.25 -1.05 -34.13
N PRO A 139 8.91 -1.10 -34.08
CA PRO A 139 8.17 -2.31 -34.31
C PRO A 139 8.26 -2.69 -35.81
N THR A 140 8.56 -3.95 -36.09
CA THR A 140 8.55 -4.51 -37.45
C THR A 140 7.18 -5.15 -37.76
N PRO A 141 6.88 -5.49 -39.03
CA PRO A 141 5.69 -6.27 -39.35
C PRO A 141 5.61 -7.61 -38.59
N GLU A 142 6.77 -8.20 -38.26
CA GLU A 142 6.86 -9.44 -37.48
C GLU A 142 6.37 -9.25 -36.03
N PHE A 143 6.65 -8.09 -35.42
CA PHE A 143 6.09 -7.72 -34.12
C PHE A 143 4.57 -7.83 -34.12
N TYR A 144 3.89 -7.34 -35.16
CA TYR A 144 2.43 -7.40 -35.24
C TYR A 144 1.90 -8.79 -35.65
N ALA A 145 2.70 -9.62 -36.33
CA ALA A 145 2.32 -10.98 -36.73
C ALA A 145 2.40 -12.03 -35.62
N GLN A 146 3.27 -11.83 -34.62
CA GLN A 146 3.37 -12.74 -33.46
C GLN A 146 2.06 -12.72 -32.67
N GLU A 147 1.67 -13.84 -32.08
CA GLU A 147 0.53 -13.90 -31.18
C GLU A 147 0.82 -13.08 -29.90
N ASP A 148 -0.23 -12.46 -29.39
CA ASP A 148 -0.17 -11.72 -28.13
C ASP A 148 0.02 -12.76 -26.99
N GLU A 149 1.21 -12.87 -26.42
CA GLU A 149 1.48 -13.65 -25.21
C GLU A 149 0.80 -12.98 -24.00
N GLY A 150 -0.40 -12.41 -24.23
CA GLY A 150 -1.12 -11.66 -23.23
C GLY A 150 -1.26 -12.48 -21.96
N GLU A 151 -0.71 -11.95 -20.87
CA GLU A 151 -1.12 -12.42 -19.56
C GLU A 151 -2.66 -12.41 -19.53
N LYS A 152 -3.26 -13.58 -19.56
CA LYS A 152 -4.59 -13.76 -18.98
C LYS A 152 -4.38 -13.51 -17.49
N THR A 153 -4.34 -12.23 -17.12
CA THR A 153 -4.43 -11.83 -15.72
C THR A 153 -5.79 -12.30 -15.26
N ASP A 154 -5.84 -13.55 -14.84
CA ASP A 154 -6.92 -14.07 -14.03
C ASP A 154 -6.82 -13.27 -12.73
N TYR A 155 -7.53 -12.15 -12.70
CA TYR A 155 -7.77 -11.39 -11.48
C TYR A 155 -8.59 -12.28 -10.53
N LYS A 156 -8.00 -13.37 -10.06
CA LYS A 156 -8.47 -14.11 -8.89
C LYS A 156 -8.17 -13.26 -7.66
N GLY A 157 -8.72 -12.05 -7.65
CA GLY A 157 -8.57 -11.10 -6.56
C GLY A 157 -8.93 -11.72 -5.21
N PHE A 158 -9.73 -11.06 -4.43
CA PHE A 158 -10.20 -11.52 -3.11
C PHE A 158 -10.76 -12.96 -3.03
N GLY A 159 -11.17 -13.56 -4.17
CA GLY A 159 -11.63 -14.95 -4.24
C GLY A 159 -10.57 -15.98 -3.81
N PHE A 160 -9.29 -15.73 -4.13
CA PHE A 160 -8.19 -16.58 -3.68
C PHE A 160 -8.01 -16.52 -2.15
N LEU A 161 -8.11 -15.33 -1.57
CA LEU A 161 -8.01 -15.14 -0.13
C LEU A 161 -9.15 -15.81 0.63
N TYR A 162 -10.36 -15.82 0.05
CA TYR A 162 -11.51 -16.53 0.60
C TYR A 162 -11.26 -18.05 0.70
N SER A 163 -10.47 -18.64 -0.20
CA SER A 163 -10.13 -20.07 -0.15
C SER A 163 -9.40 -20.46 1.13
N TYR A 164 -8.56 -19.58 1.69
CA TYR A 164 -7.87 -19.80 2.96
C TYR A 164 -8.78 -19.60 4.19
N LEU A 165 -9.85 -18.83 4.07
CA LEU A 165 -10.83 -18.65 5.14
C LEU A 165 -11.87 -19.80 5.18
N ARG A 166 -12.17 -20.41 4.04
CA ARG A 166 -13.20 -21.44 3.89
C ARG A 166 -13.03 -22.65 4.86
N PRO A 167 -11.81 -23.18 5.08
CA PRO A 167 -11.61 -24.28 6.03
C PRO A 167 -12.00 -23.90 7.48
N TYR A 168 -11.93 -22.61 7.82
CA TYR A 168 -12.13 -22.08 9.18
C TYR A 168 -13.50 -21.40 9.36
N LYS A 169 -14.50 -21.78 8.56
CA LYS A 169 -15.86 -21.19 8.58
C LYS A 169 -16.48 -21.14 9.96
N GLN A 170 -16.20 -22.10 10.84
CA GLN A 170 -16.71 -22.12 12.21
C GLN A 170 -16.10 -21.00 13.06
N LEU A 171 -14.78 -20.77 12.98
CA LEU A 171 -14.11 -19.66 13.67
C LEU A 171 -14.58 -18.30 13.15
N VAL A 172 -14.76 -18.18 11.84
CA VAL A 172 -15.33 -16.97 11.22
C VAL A 172 -16.77 -16.74 11.70
N GLY A 173 -17.59 -17.80 11.79
CA GLY A 173 -18.94 -17.72 12.34
C GLY A 173 -18.96 -17.28 13.80
N GLN A 174 -18.05 -17.80 14.64
CA GLN A 174 -17.90 -17.38 16.05
C GLN A 174 -17.45 -15.91 16.15
N LEU A 175 -16.55 -15.45 15.26
CA LEU A 175 -16.16 -14.05 15.18
C LEU A 175 -17.37 -13.15 14.85
N LEU A 176 -18.14 -13.50 13.83
CA LEU A 176 -19.35 -12.75 13.46
C LEU A 176 -20.38 -12.71 14.58
N LEU A 177 -20.56 -13.81 15.29
CA LEU A 177 -21.46 -13.87 16.44
C LEU A 177 -20.95 -13.00 17.59
N GLY A 178 -19.64 -13.04 17.88
CA GLY A 178 -19.00 -12.16 18.85
C GLY A 178 -19.14 -10.68 18.48
N LEU A 179 -19.06 -10.35 17.17
CA LEU A 179 -19.30 -9.00 16.65
C LEU A 179 -20.72 -8.54 16.95
N LEU A 180 -21.71 -9.35 16.62
CA LEU A 180 -23.12 -9.05 16.88
C LEU A 180 -23.38 -8.84 18.37
N LEU A 181 -22.91 -9.75 19.22
CA LEU A 181 -23.05 -9.64 20.68
C LEU A 181 -22.36 -8.39 21.21
N GLY A 182 -21.11 -8.11 20.79
CA GLY A 182 -20.38 -6.92 21.18
C GLY A 182 -21.09 -5.63 20.80
N SER A 183 -21.63 -5.56 19.58
CA SER A 183 -22.38 -4.39 19.10
C SER A 183 -23.70 -4.21 19.87
N MET A 184 -24.40 -5.29 20.19
CA MET A 184 -25.61 -5.23 21.02
C MET A 184 -25.34 -4.70 22.43
N ILE A 185 -24.25 -5.18 23.05
CA ILE A 185 -23.83 -4.70 24.37
C ILE A 185 -23.46 -3.20 24.31
N GLN A 186 -22.68 -2.81 23.31
CA GLN A 186 -22.28 -1.40 23.13
C GLN A 186 -23.48 -0.51 22.86
N LEU A 187 -24.51 -1.00 22.16
CA LEU A 187 -25.72 -0.26 21.90
C LEU A 187 -26.54 0.02 23.16
N MET A 188 -26.49 -0.85 24.16
CA MET A 188 -27.24 -0.66 25.42
C MET A 188 -26.64 0.45 26.30
N LEU A 189 -25.33 0.67 26.26
CA LEU A 189 -24.63 1.61 27.16
C LEU A 189 -25.13 3.07 27.06
N PRO A 190 -25.36 3.66 25.87
CA PRO A 190 -25.89 5.03 25.77
C PRO A 190 -27.27 5.16 26.44
N PHE A 191 -28.16 4.19 26.26
CA PHE A 191 -29.50 4.19 26.84
C PHE A 191 -29.49 4.05 28.37
N LEU A 192 -28.55 3.25 28.91
CA LEU A 192 -28.38 3.14 30.35
C LEU A 192 -27.83 4.48 30.93
N THR A 193 -26.90 5.13 30.23
CA THR A 193 -26.39 6.45 30.61
C THR A 193 -27.50 7.50 30.60
N GLN A 194 -28.36 7.49 29.60
CA GLN A 194 -29.55 8.32 29.53
C GLN A 194 -30.47 8.05 30.73
N SER A 195 -30.76 6.78 31.03
CA SER A 195 -31.67 6.39 32.12
C SER A 195 -31.20 6.79 33.48
N ILE A 196 -29.88 6.85 33.76
CA ILE A 196 -29.34 7.34 35.04
C ILE A 196 -29.77 8.79 35.25
N VAL A 197 -29.71 9.61 34.20
CA VAL A 197 -30.04 11.05 34.32
C VAL A 197 -31.53 11.25 34.33
N ASP A 198 -32.26 10.71 33.38
CA ASP A 198 -33.66 10.99 33.17
C ASP A 198 -34.54 10.36 34.26
N PHE A 199 -34.24 9.18 34.75
CA PHE A 199 -35.04 8.48 35.75
C PHE A 199 -34.37 8.46 37.15
N GLY A 200 -33.02 8.38 37.18
CA GLY A 200 -32.29 8.33 38.43
C GLY A 200 -32.15 9.70 39.12
N ILE A 201 -31.53 10.64 38.41
CA ILE A 201 -31.21 11.97 38.96
C ILE A 201 -32.46 12.82 39.04
N ASN A 202 -33.25 12.94 37.99
CA ASN A 202 -34.47 13.78 37.96
C ASN A 202 -35.48 13.35 39.01
N ASN A 203 -35.62 12.04 39.27
CA ASN A 203 -36.52 11.51 40.28
C ASN A 203 -35.85 11.30 41.65
N ARG A 204 -34.60 11.71 41.82
CA ARG A 204 -33.80 11.53 43.05
C ARG A 204 -33.81 10.10 43.59
N ASN A 205 -33.83 9.11 42.71
CA ASN A 205 -33.91 7.70 43.05
C ASN A 205 -32.52 7.05 43.07
N LEU A 206 -31.87 7.02 44.22
CA LEU A 206 -30.54 6.41 44.38
C LEU A 206 -30.55 4.89 44.13
N GLY A 207 -31.62 4.17 44.48
CA GLY A 207 -31.76 2.75 44.27
C GLY A 207 -31.73 2.39 42.76
N PHE A 208 -32.41 3.18 41.95
CA PHE A 208 -32.39 3.01 40.50
C PHE A 208 -30.99 3.30 39.92
N ILE A 209 -30.31 4.34 40.42
CA ILE A 209 -28.93 4.64 39.97
C ILE A 209 -28.00 3.47 40.27
N TYR A 210 -28.02 2.90 41.45
CA TYR A 210 -27.20 1.77 41.80
C TYR A 210 -27.49 0.53 40.92
N LEU A 211 -28.77 0.26 40.65
CA LEU A 211 -29.18 -0.82 39.78
C LEU A 211 -28.62 -0.65 38.35
N VAL A 212 -28.73 0.54 37.79
CA VAL A 212 -28.19 0.83 36.45
C VAL A 212 -26.66 0.78 36.41
N LEU A 213 -25.97 1.24 37.47
CA LEU A 213 -24.52 1.12 37.58
C LEU A 213 -24.04 -0.34 37.61
N ILE A 214 -24.76 -1.19 38.37
CA ILE A 214 -24.45 -2.63 38.38
C ILE A 214 -24.68 -3.23 37.00
N ALA A 215 -25.77 -2.88 36.32
CA ALA A 215 -26.03 -3.30 34.94
C ALA A 215 -24.94 -2.85 33.97
N GLN A 216 -24.46 -1.58 34.05
CA GLN A 216 -23.34 -1.11 33.24
C GLN A 216 -22.03 -1.86 33.54
N LEU A 217 -21.74 -2.15 34.81
CA LEU A 217 -20.58 -2.95 35.18
C LEU A 217 -20.65 -4.37 34.58
N MET A 218 -21.81 -5.03 34.69
CA MET A 218 -22.03 -6.36 34.10
C MET A 218 -21.86 -6.35 32.58
N LEU A 219 -22.41 -5.34 31.89
CA LEU A 219 -22.25 -5.19 30.45
C LEU A 219 -20.80 -4.90 30.07
N SER A 220 -20.07 -4.11 30.85
CA SER A 220 -18.64 -3.82 30.60
C SER A 220 -17.78 -5.09 30.77
N PHE A 221 -18.03 -5.90 31.79
CA PHE A 221 -17.39 -7.20 31.94
C PHE A 221 -17.71 -8.15 30.77
N SER A 222 -18.98 -8.20 30.37
CA SER A 222 -19.42 -9.01 29.23
C SER A 222 -18.77 -8.56 27.92
N SER A 223 -18.69 -7.25 27.68
CA SER A 223 -17.99 -6.67 26.53
C SER A 223 -16.50 -7.03 26.53
N SER A 224 -15.84 -6.91 27.68
CA SER A 224 -14.42 -7.28 27.81
C SER A 224 -14.20 -8.78 27.58
N ALA A 225 -15.09 -9.64 28.06
CA ALA A 225 -15.03 -11.07 27.81
C ALA A 225 -15.20 -11.43 26.33
N VAL A 226 -16.17 -10.79 25.66
CA VAL A 226 -16.38 -10.95 24.20
C VAL A 226 -15.14 -10.51 23.43
N GLU A 227 -14.56 -9.36 23.79
CA GLU A 227 -13.34 -8.84 23.15
C GLU A 227 -12.14 -9.76 23.35
N PHE A 228 -11.97 -10.30 24.57
CA PHE A 228 -10.92 -11.27 24.87
C PHE A 228 -11.06 -12.54 24.02
N ILE A 229 -12.27 -13.12 23.96
CA ILE A 229 -12.56 -14.31 23.15
C ILE A 229 -12.31 -14.01 21.67
N ARG A 230 -12.75 -12.85 21.17
CA ARG A 230 -12.53 -12.41 19.79
C ARG A 230 -11.04 -12.31 19.47
N GLY A 231 -10.26 -11.67 20.36
CA GLY A 231 -8.81 -11.56 20.19
C GLY A 231 -8.12 -12.92 20.12
N TRP A 232 -8.55 -13.87 20.96
CA TRP A 232 -8.04 -15.24 20.97
C TRP A 232 -8.37 -15.99 19.66
N ILE A 233 -9.59 -15.86 19.16
CA ILE A 233 -10.02 -16.49 17.90
C ILE A 233 -9.24 -15.87 16.73
N LEU A 234 -9.06 -14.53 16.71
CA LEU A 234 -8.29 -13.83 15.68
C LEU A 234 -6.83 -14.28 15.65
N LEU A 235 -6.19 -14.42 16.81
CA LEU A 235 -4.83 -14.93 16.92
C LEU A 235 -4.72 -16.35 16.35
N HIS A 236 -5.63 -17.24 16.73
CA HIS A 236 -5.67 -18.61 16.23
C HIS A 236 -5.87 -18.68 14.72
N LEU A 237 -6.83 -17.92 14.22
CA LEU A 237 -7.13 -17.85 12.78
C LEU A 237 -5.95 -17.29 12.00
N GLY A 238 -5.37 -16.18 12.48
CA GLY A 238 -4.23 -15.53 11.85
C GLY A 238 -3.01 -16.44 11.77
N THR A 239 -2.65 -17.09 12.88
CA THR A 239 -1.52 -18.01 12.91
C THR A 239 -1.70 -19.19 11.95
N ARG A 240 -2.89 -19.79 11.90
CA ARG A 240 -3.17 -20.92 10.99
C ARG A 240 -3.14 -20.51 9.52
N ILE A 241 -3.69 -19.35 9.19
CA ILE A 241 -3.62 -18.81 7.83
C ILE A 241 -2.17 -18.51 7.43
N ASN A 242 -1.38 -17.93 8.34
CA ASN A 242 0.02 -17.62 8.08
C ASN A 242 0.84 -18.90 7.82
N ILE A 243 0.66 -19.92 8.65
CA ILE A 243 1.33 -21.22 8.44
C ILE A 243 0.93 -21.82 7.10
N ALA A 244 -0.36 -21.79 6.74
CA ALA A 244 -0.82 -22.31 5.45
C ALA A 244 -0.22 -21.53 4.27
N LEU A 245 -0.22 -20.20 4.32
CA LEU A 245 0.36 -19.34 3.28
C LEU A 245 1.86 -19.58 3.10
N ILE A 246 2.62 -19.63 4.20
CA ILE A 246 4.07 -19.87 4.15
C ILE A 246 4.35 -21.30 3.67
N SER A 247 3.59 -22.28 4.13
CA SER A 247 3.74 -23.68 3.69
C SER A 247 3.50 -23.82 2.18
N ASP A 248 2.40 -23.27 1.68
CA ASP A 248 2.07 -23.28 0.25
C ASP A 248 3.12 -22.57 -0.60
N PHE A 249 3.63 -21.44 -0.09
CA PHE A 249 4.74 -20.73 -0.72
C PHE A 249 6.00 -21.60 -0.81
N LEU A 250 6.40 -22.22 0.31
CA LEU A 250 7.60 -23.08 0.34
C LEU A 250 7.45 -24.31 -0.57
N VAL A 251 6.28 -24.95 -0.57
CA VAL A 251 6.01 -26.08 -1.48
C VAL A 251 6.15 -25.64 -2.94
N LYS A 252 5.62 -24.48 -3.30
CA LYS A 252 5.75 -23.94 -4.66
C LYS A 252 7.19 -23.55 -4.97
N LEU A 253 7.87 -22.88 -4.04
CA LEU A 253 9.27 -22.50 -4.18
C LEU A 253 10.17 -23.72 -4.45
N MET A 254 9.97 -24.82 -3.72
CA MET A 254 10.73 -26.08 -3.90
C MET A 254 10.46 -26.79 -5.24
N LYS A 255 9.34 -26.46 -5.91
CA LYS A 255 9.02 -27.02 -7.24
C LYS A 255 9.62 -26.20 -8.39
N LEU A 256 10.17 -25.01 -8.10
CA LEU A 256 10.76 -24.16 -9.14
C LEU A 256 12.09 -24.76 -9.67
N PRO A 257 12.40 -24.58 -10.96
CA PRO A 257 13.63 -25.06 -11.56
C PRO A 257 14.86 -24.35 -10.98
N MET A 258 16.04 -25.00 -11.03
CA MET A 258 17.30 -24.43 -10.50
C MET A 258 17.63 -23.07 -11.09
N GLY A 259 17.37 -22.84 -12.39
CA GLY A 259 17.60 -21.55 -13.03
C GLY A 259 16.89 -20.36 -12.38
N TYR A 260 15.78 -20.58 -11.67
CA TYR A 260 15.12 -19.55 -10.88
C TYR A 260 16.01 -19.06 -9.73
N PHE A 261 16.67 -20.00 -9.02
CA PHE A 261 17.55 -19.69 -7.89
C PHE A 261 18.87 -19.06 -8.32
N ASP A 262 19.30 -19.33 -9.56
CA ASP A 262 20.50 -18.71 -10.13
C ASP A 262 20.31 -17.24 -10.46
N THR A 263 19.06 -16.82 -10.73
CA THR A 263 18.72 -15.44 -11.10
C THR A 263 18.20 -14.60 -9.93
N LYS A 264 17.76 -15.22 -8.82
CA LYS A 264 17.16 -14.51 -7.68
C LYS A 264 18.11 -14.33 -6.51
N MET A 265 18.05 -13.16 -5.86
CA MET A 265 18.76 -12.93 -4.62
C MET A 265 18.03 -13.60 -3.45
N THR A 266 18.79 -14.18 -2.52
CA THR A 266 18.22 -14.78 -1.28
C THR A 266 17.41 -13.76 -0.48
N GLY A 267 17.85 -12.49 -0.48
CA GLY A 267 17.16 -11.40 0.19
C GLY A 267 15.74 -11.16 -0.34
N ASP A 268 15.52 -11.29 -1.66
CA ASP A 268 14.20 -11.12 -2.28
C ASP A 268 13.24 -12.24 -1.84
N ILE A 269 13.74 -13.48 -1.75
CA ILE A 269 12.95 -14.63 -1.29
C ILE A 269 12.55 -14.45 0.17
N LEU A 270 13.48 -14.02 1.03
CA LEU A 270 13.20 -13.74 2.45
C LEU A 270 12.21 -12.58 2.62
N GLN A 271 12.30 -11.55 1.80
CA GLN A 271 11.37 -10.44 1.83
C GLN A 271 9.95 -10.89 1.45
N ARG A 272 9.80 -11.77 0.46
CA ARG A 272 8.50 -12.36 0.10
C ARG A 272 7.88 -13.18 1.24
N ILE A 273 8.69 -13.90 2.01
CA ILE A 273 8.21 -14.59 3.22
C ILE A 273 7.68 -13.57 4.26
N ASN A 274 8.36 -12.44 4.43
CA ASN A 274 7.90 -11.38 5.32
C ASN A 274 6.60 -10.70 4.83
N ASP A 275 6.41 -10.60 3.51
CA ASP A 275 5.20 -10.04 2.92
C ASP A 275 3.96 -10.91 3.20
N HIS A 276 4.11 -12.23 3.41
CA HIS A 276 3.01 -13.09 3.85
C HIS A 276 2.44 -12.67 5.21
N THR A 277 3.27 -12.16 6.11
CA THR A 277 2.81 -11.60 7.40
C THR A 277 1.93 -10.37 7.19
N ARG A 278 2.24 -9.54 6.19
CA ARG A 278 1.40 -8.38 5.83
C ARG A 278 0.06 -8.82 5.26
N ILE A 279 0.05 -9.83 4.39
CA ILE A 279 -1.18 -10.40 3.82
C ILE A 279 -2.04 -11.01 4.95
N GLN A 280 -1.44 -11.74 5.87
CA GLN A 280 -2.12 -12.28 7.04
C GLN A 280 -2.76 -11.16 7.86
N ASN A 281 -2.01 -10.11 8.22
CA ASN A 281 -2.51 -8.99 9.01
C ASN A 281 -3.66 -8.26 8.30
N PHE A 282 -3.57 -8.11 6.98
CA PHE A 282 -4.66 -7.55 6.19
C PHE A 282 -5.91 -8.44 6.25
N LEU A 283 -5.76 -9.76 6.07
CA LEU A 283 -6.87 -10.71 6.05
C LEU A 283 -7.57 -10.85 7.41
N THR A 284 -6.79 -10.95 8.48
CA THR A 284 -7.32 -11.29 9.82
C THR A 284 -7.50 -10.06 10.70
N GLY A 285 -6.69 -9.01 10.50
CA GLY A 285 -6.78 -7.77 11.25
C GLY A 285 -7.65 -6.73 10.55
N SER A 286 -7.09 -6.06 9.53
CA SER A 286 -7.70 -4.88 8.92
C SER A 286 -9.05 -5.17 8.27
N SER A 287 -9.20 -6.27 7.53
CA SER A 287 -10.44 -6.60 6.83
C SER A 287 -11.59 -6.91 7.79
N LEU A 288 -11.34 -7.68 8.85
CA LEU A 288 -12.36 -8.02 9.84
C LEU A 288 -12.72 -6.81 10.71
N SER A 289 -11.73 -5.99 11.09
CA SER A 289 -11.98 -4.74 11.83
C SER A 289 -12.87 -3.79 11.04
N VAL A 290 -12.67 -3.67 9.73
CA VAL A 290 -13.50 -2.81 8.88
C VAL A 290 -14.93 -3.30 8.77
N VAL A 291 -15.14 -4.61 8.59
CA VAL A 291 -16.50 -5.17 8.58
C VAL A 291 -17.22 -4.85 9.89
N PHE A 292 -16.51 -4.99 11.01
CA PHE A 292 -17.03 -4.63 12.33
C PHE A 292 -17.35 -3.13 12.45
N SER A 293 -16.40 -2.30 12.04
CA SER A 293 -16.55 -0.84 12.10
C SER A 293 -17.69 -0.35 11.21
N MET A 294 -17.88 -0.94 10.01
CA MET A 294 -19.02 -0.63 9.14
C MET A 294 -20.35 -1.01 9.79
N PHE A 295 -20.39 -2.17 10.44
CA PHE A 295 -21.60 -2.63 11.13
C PHE A 295 -21.95 -1.70 12.30
N ASN A 296 -20.97 -1.35 13.13
CA ASN A 296 -21.16 -0.38 14.21
C ASN A 296 -21.56 1.01 13.70
N LEU A 297 -20.90 1.48 12.62
CA LEU A 297 -21.23 2.76 12.00
C LEU A 297 -22.71 2.78 11.57
N LEU A 298 -23.17 1.70 10.95
CA LEU A 298 -24.57 1.58 10.49
C LEU A 298 -25.53 1.62 11.68
N ILE A 299 -25.32 0.79 12.71
CA ILE A 299 -26.18 0.72 13.90
C ILE A 299 -26.26 2.07 14.62
N PHE A 300 -25.10 2.64 14.98
CA PHE A 300 -25.07 3.91 15.71
C PHE A 300 -25.56 5.08 14.87
N SER A 301 -25.40 5.06 13.54
CA SER A 301 -25.96 6.04 12.62
C SER A 301 -27.48 6.00 12.60
N ILE A 302 -28.07 4.80 12.60
CA ILE A 302 -29.54 4.62 12.68
C ILE A 302 -30.03 5.18 14.03
N VAL A 303 -29.37 4.84 15.12
CA VAL A 303 -29.76 5.34 16.45
C VAL A 303 -29.66 6.85 16.52
N LEU A 304 -28.57 7.45 15.98
CA LEU A 304 -28.42 8.90 15.95
C LEU A 304 -29.51 9.58 15.11
N LEU A 305 -29.91 8.97 13.99
CA LEU A 305 -31.02 9.44 13.16
C LEU A 305 -32.36 9.40 13.92
N LEU A 306 -32.60 8.35 14.72
CA LEU A 306 -33.82 8.24 15.55
C LEU A 306 -33.87 9.29 16.67
N TYR A 307 -32.71 9.69 17.21
CA TYR A 307 -32.66 10.79 18.19
C TYR A 307 -32.99 12.14 17.54
N ASN A 308 -32.28 12.49 16.47
CA ASN A 308 -32.52 13.75 15.74
C ASN A 308 -31.84 13.74 14.37
N ALA A 309 -32.63 13.95 13.31
CA ALA A 309 -32.14 13.94 11.92
C ALA A 309 -31.11 15.07 11.65
N MET A 310 -31.23 16.23 12.31
CA MET A 310 -30.32 17.35 12.12
C MET A 310 -28.93 17.03 12.70
N ILE A 311 -28.87 16.38 13.86
CA ILE A 311 -27.62 15.91 14.48
C ILE A 311 -26.93 14.90 13.58
N PHE A 312 -27.71 13.96 13.04
CA PHE A 312 -27.19 12.96 12.10
C PHE A 312 -26.60 13.61 10.84
N LEU A 313 -27.29 14.59 10.24
CA LEU A 313 -26.79 15.29 9.05
C LEU A 313 -25.50 16.06 9.31
N ILE A 314 -25.38 16.74 10.45
CA ILE A 314 -24.15 17.44 10.85
C ILE A 314 -23.01 16.42 11.05
N PHE A 315 -23.29 15.29 11.69
CA PHE A 315 -22.31 14.23 11.89
C PHE A 315 -21.82 13.67 10.55
N MET A 316 -22.74 13.35 9.63
CA MET A 316 -22.41 12.84 8.29
C MET A 316 -21.63 13.85 7.45
N GLY A 317 -22.06 15.10 7.44
CA GLY A 317 -21.38 16.19 6.73
C GLY A 317 -19.96 16.43 7.27
N GLY A 318 -19.80 16.50 8.59
CA GLY A 318 -18.49 16.64 9.21
C GLY A 318 -17.58 15.42 8.99
N SER A 319 -18.13 14.22 8.99
CA SER A 319 -17.37 12.98 8.68
C SER A 319 -16.98 12.91 7.21
N ALA A 320 -17.84 13.33 6.30
CA ALA A 320 -17.51 13.44 4.88
C ALA A 320 -16.40 14.47 4.63
N LEU A 321 -16.45 15.62 5.30
CA LEU A 321 -15.38 16.64 5.26
C LEU A 321 -14.05 16.09 5.78
N TYR A 322 -14.09 15.34 6.89
CA TYR A 322 -12.91 14.67 7.46
C TYR A 322 -12.29 13.69 6.47
N VAL A 323 -13.09 12.81 5.84
CA VAL A 323 -12.62 11.85 4.84
C VAL A 323 -12.05 12.59 3.62
N ALA A 324 -12.74 13.60 3.11
CA ALA A 324 -12.28 14.41 1.98
C ALA A 324 -10.93 15.09 2.30
N TYR A 325 -10.77 15.64 3.49
CA TYR A 325 -9.51 16.24 3.94
C TYR A 325 -8.37 15.22 3.95
N VAL A 326 -8.58 14.03 4.53
CA VAL A 326 -7.57 12.96 4.56
C VAL A 326 -7.18 12.54 3.14
N TRP A 327 -8.16 12.48 2.23
CA TRP A 327 -7.93 12.06 0.84
C TRP A 327 -7.02 13.01 0.06
N LEU A 328 -7.01 14.31 0.38
CA LEU A 328 -6.10 15.28 -0.25
C LEU A 328 -4.61 14.93 -0.05
N PHE A 329 -4.28 14.26 1.05
CA PHE A 329 -2.90 13.89 1.38
C PHE A 329 -2.45 12.55 0.78
N VAL A 330 -3.38 11.72 0.34
CA VAL A 330 -3.12 10.35 -0.13
C VAL A 330 -2.06 10.29 -1.22
N LYS A 331 -2.18 11.11 -2.29
CA LYS A 331 -1.21 11.11 -3.40
C LYS A 331 0.20 11.51 -2.96
N LYS A 332 0.31 12.57 -2.14
CA LYS A 332 1.60 13.06 -1.68
C LYS A 332 2.28 12.12 -0.70
N ARG A 333 1.47 11.40 0.07
CA ARG A 333 1.94 10.35 0.96
C ARG A 333 2.48 9.16 0.18
N ALA A 334 1.76 8.65 -0.81
CA ALA A 334 2.22 7.55 -1.67
C ALA A 334 3.59 7.86 -2.31
N GLU A 335 3.80 9.09 -2.81
CA GLU A 335 5.10 9.50 -3.37
C GLU A 335 6.23 9.45 -2.33
N LEU A 336 5.96 9.91 -1.09
CA LEU A 336 6.96 9.87 -0.01
C LEU A 336 7.23 8.46 0.49
N ASP A 337 6.21 7.60 0.53
CA ASP A 337 6.35 6.21 0.94
C ASP A 337 7.18 5.42 -0.07
N HIS A 338 7.02 5.64 -1.38
CA HIS A 338 7.92 5.09 -2.40
C HIS A 338 9.39 5.53 -2.20
N LYS A 339 9.62 6.82 -1.96
CA LYS A 339 10.98 7.33 -1.71
C LYS A 339 11.57 6.73 -0.42
N ARG A 340 10.75 6.57 0.60
CA ARG A 340 11.13 5.94 1.87
C ARG A 340 11.49 4.47 1.67
N PHE A 341 10.67 3.73 0.93
CA PHE A 341 10.91 2.32 0.64
C PHE A 341 12.25 2.11 -0.09
N ALA A 342 12.52 2.88 -1.13
CA ALA A 342 13.79 2.82 -1.86
C ALA A 342 15.01 3.06 -0.95
N GLN A 343 14.95 4.07 -0.05
CA GLN A 343 16.03 4.34 0.88
C GLN A 343 16.15 3.28 1.99
N GLN A 344 15.04 2.70 2.41
CA GLN A 344 15.02 1.62 3.40
C GLN A 344 15.60 0.32 2.82
N SER A 345 15.29 0.01 1.57
CA SER A 345 15.88 -1.13 0.85
C SER A 345 17.39 -0.95 0.70
N ALA A 346 17.86 0.23 0.28
CA ALA A 346 19.29 0.55 0.20
C ALA A 346 19.99 0.41 1.55
N ASN A 347 19.35 0.86 2.65
CA ASN A 347 19.87 0.67 3.99
C ASN A 347 19.99 -0.80 4.37
N GLN A 348 18.93 -1.58 4.13
CA GLN A 348 18.93 -3.01 4.44
C GLN A 348 20.01 -3.76 3.66
N SER A 349 20.14 -3.48 2.36
CA SER A 349 21.18 -4.07 1.51
C SER A 349 22.58 -3.72 2.00
N SER A 350 22.80 -2.45 2.37
CA SER A 350 24.10 -2.00 2.92
C SER A 350 24.44 -2.71 4.23
N VAL A 351 23.48 -2.87 5.14
CA VAL A 351 23.68 -3.58 6.40
C VAL A 351 24.01 -5.07 6.15
N VAL A 352 23.28 -5.74 5.25
CA VAL A 352 23.56 -7.13 4.89
C VAL A 352 24.96 -7.27 4.27
N GLN A 353 25.35 -6.37 3.38
CA GLN A 353 26.69 -6.36 2.78
C GLN A 353 27.79 -6.15 3.84
N LEU A 354 27.57 -5.21 4.77
CA LEU A 354 28.52 -4.97 5.87
C LEU A 354 28.70 -6.18 6.77
N VAL A 355 27.61 -6.86 7.13
CA VAL A 355 27.65 -8.05 8.00
C VAL A 355 28.30 -9.22 7.27
N ASN A 356 27.89 -9.52 6.04
CA ASN A 356 28.42 -10.63 5.26
C ASN A 356 29.87 -10.42 4.83
N GLY A 357 30.25 -9.19 4.48
CA GLY A 357 31.59 -8.82 4.06
C GLY A 357 32.52 -8.37 5.21
N MET A 358 32.13 -8.58 6.48
CA MET A 358 32.89 -8.06 7.63
C MET A 358 34.34 -8.57 7.66
N GLN A 359 34.57 -9.81 7.26
CA GLN A 359 35.89 -10.39 7.20
C GLN A 359 36.77 -9.67 6.15
N GLU A 360 36.23 -9.41 4.97
CA GLU A 360 36.95 -8.69 3.89
C GLU A 360 37.19 -7.22 4.25
N ILE A 361 36.21 -6.58 4.88
CA ILE A 361 36.30 -5.20 5.37
C ILE A 361 37.48 -5.10 6.37
N LYS A 362 37.60 -6.07 7.28
CA LYS A 362 38.66 -6.15 8.27
C LYS A 362 40.04 -6.39 7.62
N LEU A 363 40.09 -7.32 6.67
CA LEU A 363 41.36 -7.62 5.95
C LEU A 363 41.81 -6.45 5.08
N SER A 364 40.89 -5.67 4.53
CA SER A 364 41.18 -4.51 3.68
C SER A 364 41.33 -3.20 4.45
N ALA A 365 41.17 -3.21 5.79
CA ALA A 365 41.20 -2.04 6.68
C ALA A 365 40.34 -0.85 6.18
N CYS A 366 39.14 -1.15 5.59
CA CYS A 366 38.26 -0.13 4.99
C CYS A 366 36.99 0.15 5.83
N GLU A 367 37.01 -0.14 7.14
CA GLU A 367 35.85 0.00 8.03
C GLU A 367 35.28 1.42 8.05
N GLN A 368 36.17 2.43 8.05
CA GLN A 368 35.75 3.82 8.12
C GLN A 368 35.07 4.27 6.83
N GLN A 369 35.56 3.83 5.68
CA GLN A 369 34.94 4.12 4.38
C GLN A 369 33.54 3.49 4.29
N LYS A 370 33.41 2.22 4.68
CA LYS A 370 32.14 1.50 4.66
C LYS A 370 31.13 2.06 5.65
N ARG A 371 31.57 2.51 6.83
CA ARG A 371 30.73 3.22 7.79
C ARG A 371 30.18 4.53 7.20
N TRP A 372 31.03 5.34 6.58
CA TRP A 372 30.62 6.60 5.96
C TRP A 372 29.65 6.39 4.78
N GLU A 373 29.82 5.32 4.02
CA GLU A 373 28.86 4.94 2.96
C GLU A 373 27.48 4.67 3.54
N TRP A 374 27.41 3.88 4.59
CA TRP A 374 26.16 3.62 5.31
C TRP A 374 25.58 4.89 5.96
N GLU A 375 26.37 5.73 6.59
CA GLU A 375 25.95 7.00 7.19
C GLU A 375 25.30 7.94 6.14
N ARG A 376 25.81 7.98 4.91
CA ARG A 376 25.19 8.74 3.81
C ARG A 376 23.81 8.21 3.43
N ILE A 377 23.63 6.88 3.45
CA ILE A 377 22.30 6.27 3.22
C ILE A 377 21.36 6.66 4.36
N GLN A 378 21.82 6.58 5.62
CA GLN A 378 21.05 6.99 6.79
C GLN A 378 20.64 8.47 6.73
N ALA A 379 21.55 9.35 6.33
CA ALA A 379 21.23 10.79 6.19
C ALA A 379 20.14 11.05 5.14
N ARG A 380 20.14 10.30 4.03
CA ARG A 380 19.08 10.38 3.02
C ARG A 380 17.74 9.84 3.54
N LEU A 381 17.77 8.68 4.19
CA LEU A 381 16.60 8.06 4.82
C LEU A 381 15.99 8.99 5.87
N PHE A 382 16.82 9.61 6.71
CA PHE A 382 16.39 10.59 7.72
C PHE A 382 15.64 11.78 7.09
N LYS A 383 16.16 12.36 5.99
CA LYS A 383 15.48 13.46 5.28
C LYS A 383 14.08 13.07 4.77
N VAL A 384 13.96 11.85 4.25
CA VAL A 384 12.67 11.33 3.78
C VAL A 384 11.73 11.09 4.95
N ASN A 385 12.23 10.49 6.04
CA ASN A 385 11.45 10.23 7.24
C ASN A 385 10.91 11.52 7.88
N ILE A 386 11.72 12.58 7.96
CA ILE A 386 11.28 13.90 8.48
C ILE A 386 10.16 14.47 7.60
N LYS A 387 10.28 14.41 6.26
CA LYS A 387 9.23 14.89 5.35
C LYS A 387 7.94 14.08 5.51
N SER A 388 8.06 12.76 5.63
CA SER A 388 6.91 11.86 5.83
C SER A 388 6.25 12.13 7.18
N LEU A 389 7.04 12.33 8.25
CA LEU A 389 6.53 12.67 9.57
C LEU A 389 5.81 14.03 9.57
N ALA A 390 6.39 15.06 8.98
CA ALA A 390 5.78 16.39 8.89
C ALA A 390 4.44 16.32 8.14
N LEU A 391 4.39 15.61 6.99
CA LEU A 391 3.16 15.44 6.24
C LEU A 391 2.08 14.72 7.07
N ARG A 392 2.47 13.67 7.81
CA ARG A 392 1.58 12.94 8.73
C ARG A 392 1.04 13.87 9.82
N GLN A 393 1.91 14.64 10.46
CA GLN A 393 1.49 15.57 11.52
C GLN A 393 0.51 16.64 11.01
N TYR A 394 0.74 17.20 9.80
CA TYR A 394 -0.24 18.14 9.20
C TYR A 394 -1.58 17.46 8.93
N GLN A 395 -1.56 16.24 8.39
CA GLN A 395 -2.77 15.47 8.16
C GLN A 395 -3.52 15.16 9.45
N ASP A 396 -2.82 14.66 10.46
CA ASP A 396 -3.41 14.21 11.73
C ASP A 396 -3.94 15.42 12.53
N SER A 397 -3.17 16.52 12.60
CA SER A 397 -3.59 17.74 13.30
C SER A 397 -4.84 18.37 12.68
N GLY A 398 -4.89 18.50 11.36
CA GLY A 398 -6.07 19.01 10.67
C GLY A 398 -7.28 18.10 10.80
N ALA A 399 -7.06 16.78 10.72
CA ALA A 399 -8.10 15.77 10.92
C ALA A 399 -8.71 15.84 12.33
N VAL A 400 -7.85 15.95 13.36
CA VAL A 400 -8.30 16.14 14.77
C VAL A 400 -9.09 17.44 14.91
N LEU A 401 -8.64 18.55 14.31
CA LEU A 401 -9.32 19.82 14.36
C LEU A 401 -10.73 19.75 13.74
N ILE A 402 -10.85 19.14 12.55
CA ILE A 402 -12.16 18.95 11.90
C ILE A 402 -13.08 18.09 12.77
N ASN A 403 -12.57 16.99 13.32
CA ASN A 403 -13.35 16.09 14.14
C ASN A 403 -13.81 16.75 15.45
N GLN A 404 -12.92 17.48 16.12
CA GLN A 404 -13.28 18.22 17.34
C GLN A 404 -14.26 19.35 17.07
N THR A 405 -14.08 20.11 15.98
CA THR A 405 -15.02 21.17 15.58
C THR A 405 -16.41 20.59 15.34
N LYS A 406 -16.51 19.46 14.61
CA LYS A 406 -17.76 18.73 14.42
C LYS A 406 -18.41 18.37 15.76
N ASN A 407 -17.66 17.80 16.69
CA ASN A 407 -18.17 17.38 18.00
C ASN A 407 -18.66 18.59 18.83
N ILE A 408 -17.93 19.71 18.80
CA ILE A 408 -18.32 20.96 19.50
C ILE A 408 -19.62 21.50 18.90
N VAL A 409 -19.74 21.56 17.57
CA VAL A 409 -20.96 22.05 16.90
C VAL A 409 -22.16 21.17 17.26
N ILE A 410 -22.00 19.85 17.27
CA ILE A 410 -23.08 18.94 17.65
C ILE A 410 -23.44 19.12 19.13
N THR A 411 -22.44 19.23 20.00
CA THR A 411 -22.68 19.46 21.44
C THR A 411 -23.45 20.77 21.67
N GLY A 412 -23.07 21.86 20.99
CA GLY A 412 -23.78 23.15 21.07
C GLY A 412 -25.21 23.05 20.56
N LEU A 413 -25.45 22.35 19.45
CA LEU A 413 -26.80 22.11 18.93
C LEU A 413 -27.64 21.32 19.93
N VAL A 414 -27.12 20.19 20.43
CA VAL A 414 -27.86 19.35 21.39
C VAL A 414 -28.15 20.11 22.67
N ALA A 415 -27.18 20.88 23.19
CA ALA A 415 -27.40 21.73 24.36
C ALA A 415 -28.53 22.77 24.12
N SER A 416 -28.60 23.37 22.92
CA SER A 416 -29.67 24.29 22.56
C SER A 416 -31.04 23.62 22.51
N LEU A 417 -31.10 22.36 22.02
CA LEU A 417 -32.34 21.58 22.00
C LEU A 417 -32.80 21.20 23.42
N VAL A 418 -31.86 20.92 24.32
CA VAL A 418 -32.17 20.68 25.74
C VAL A 418 -32.73 21.92 26.40
N VAL A 419 -32.15 23.10 26.17
CA VAL A 419 -32.66 24.38 26.71
C VAL A 419 -34.05 24.69 26.18
N LYS A 420 -34.36 24.33 24.93
CA LYS A 420 -35.69 24.47 24.33
C LYS A 420 -36.73 23.44 24.84
N GLY A 421 -36.28 22.42 25.57
CA GLY A 421 -37.13 21.37 26.08
C GLY A 421 -37.49 20.28 25.03
N GLU A 422 -36.84 20.29 23.86
CA GLU A 422 -37.07 19.30 22.80
C GLU A 422 -36.27 18.00 23.06
N MET A 423 -35.26 18.04 23.91
CA MET A 423 -34.45 16.88 24.32
C MET A 423 -34.21 16.90 25.83
N THR A 424 -33.99 15.72 26.43
CA THR A 424 -33.60 15.63 27.85
C THR A 424 -32.09 15.75 28.01
N LEU A 425 -31.61 16.05 29.21
CA LEU A 425 -30.20 16.07 29.54
C LEU A 425 -29.57 14.67 29.41
N GLY A 426 -30.32 13.61 29.71
CA GLY A 426 -29.91 12.23 29.50
C GLY A 426 -29.71 11.90 28.02
N MET A 427 -30.61 12.38 27.14
CA MET A 427 -30.45 12.26 25.69
C MET A 427 -29.19 12.95 25.19
N MET A 428 -28.85 14.12 25.73
CA MET A 428 -27.61 14.83 25.39
C MET A 428 -26.37 13.96 25.68
N LEU A 429 -26.30 13.35 26.87
CA LEU A 429 -25.17 12.47 27.23
C LEU A 429 -25.13 11.21 26.39
N SER A 430 -26.30 10.63 26.05
CA SER A 430 -26.41 9.49 25.16
C SER A 430 -25.87 9.82 23.75
N VAL A 431 -26.25 10.97 23.18
CA VAL A 431 -25.76 11.44 21.87
C VAL A 431 -24.25 11.63 21.90
N GLN A 432 -23.69 12.23 22.96
CA GLN A 432 -22.23 12.41 23.10
C GLN A 432 -21.50 11.06 23.13
N TYR A 433 -22.06 10.08 23.86
CA TYR A 433 -21.52 8.73 23.89
C TYR A 433 -21.52 8.09 22.50
N ILE A 434 -22.65 8.17 21.79
CA ILE A 434 -22.81 7.64 20.43
C ILE A 434 -21.80 8.26 19.45
N ILE A 435 -21.61 9.59 19.50
CA ILE A 435 -20.64 10.28 18.66
C ILE A 435 -19.21 9.80 18.96
N GLY A 436 -18.89 9.58 20.25
CA GLY A 436 -17.62 8.99 20.65
C GLY A 436 -17.39 7.62 20.01
N GLN A 437 -18.40 6.76 20.01
CA GLN A 437 -18.35 5.42 19.40
C GLN A 437 -18.28 5.46 17.86
N LEU A 438 -18.89 6.43 17.22
CA LEU A 438 -18.87 6.60 15.76
C LEU A 438 -17.54 7.12 15.21
N ASN A 439 -16.69 7.76 16.02
CA ASN A 439 -15.40 8.26 15.56
C ASN A 439 -14.41 7.13 15.25
N SER A 440 -14.41 6.03 16.01
CA SER A 440 -13.52 4.88 15.78
C SER A 440 -13.77 4.21 14.43
N PRO A 441 -15.01 3.81 14.05
CA PRO A 441 -15.32 3.26 12.74
C PRO A 441 -14.85 4.11 11.56
N VAL A 442 -14.99 5.43 11.65
CA VAL A 442 -14.52 6.33 10.57
C VAL A 442 -13.00 6.27 10.44
N ASN A 443 -12.28 6.24 11.55
CA ASN A 443 -10.82 6.09 11.55
C ASN A 443 -10.37 4.73 10.99
N ASP A 444 -11.07 3.66 11.35
CA ASP A 444 -10.77 2.30 10.87
C ASP A 444 -10.96 2.18 9.35
N LEU A 445 -12.01 2.80 8.80
CA LEU A 445 -12.23 2.87 7.36
C LEU A 445 -11.09 3.58 6.63
N ILE A 446 -10.59 4.68 7.19
CA ILE A 446 -9.46 5.43 6.64
C ILE A 446 -8.17 4.62 6.73
N ALA A 447 -7.94 3.94 7.87
CA ALA A 447 -6.79 3.05 8.04
C ALA A 447 -6.82 1.92 7.02
N PHE A 448 -7.98 1.29 6.81
CA PHE A 448 -8.16 0.25 5.81
C PHE A 448 -7.92 0.74 4.37
N ALA A 449 -8.46 1.90 4.01
CA ALA A 449 -8.20 2.47 2.69
C ALA A 449 -6.71 2.73 2.46
N ARG A 450 -5.98 3.04 3.52
CA ARG A 450 -4.52 3.19 3.54
C ARG A 450 -3.83 1.84 3.37
N ASP A 451 -4.19 0.85 4.18
CA ASP A 451 -3.62 -0.50 4.14
C ASP A 451 -3.85 -1.16 2.77
N MET A 452 -5.03 -0.93 2.17
CA MET A 452 -5.30 -1.33 0.79
C MET A 452 -4.32 -0.67 -0.19
N GLN A 453 -4.08 0.62 -0.05
CA GLN A 453 -3.18 1.37 -0.92
C GLN A 453 -1.73 0.90 -0.79
N ASP A 454 -1.27 0.68 0.43
CA ASP A 454 0.06 0.16 0.73
C ASP A 454 0.22 -1.31 0.29
N GLY A 455 -0.86 -2.10 0.27
CA GLY A 455 -0.90 -3.48 -0.23
C GLY A 455 -0.97 -3.60 -1.76
N PHE A 456 -1.60 -2.63 -2.44
CA PHE A 456 -1.69 -2.60 -3.92
C PHE A 456 -0.48 -1.95 -4.61
N ILE A 457 0.49 -1.41 -3.87
CA ILE A 457 1.75 -0.88 -4.43
C ILE A 457 2.61 -1.99 -5.03
N PHE A 458 2.42 -3.24 -4.63
CA PHE A 458 2.91 -4.40 -5.37
C PHE A 458 1.94 -4.68 -6.51
N SER A 459 2.27 -4.17 -7.69
CA SER A 459 1.42 -4.05 -8.87
C SER A 459 1.12 -5.36 -9.60
N ASP A 460 1.14 -6.48 -8.91
CA ASP A 460 0.65 -7.75 -9.40
C ASP A 460 -0.52 -8.27 -8.56
N SER A 461 -1.26 -9.21 -9.14
CA SER A 461 -2.31 -9.88 -8.39
C SER A 461 -1.73 -10.44 -7.09
N ILE A 462 -2.50 -10.46 -6.01
CA ILE A 462 -2.11 -11.11 -4.74
C ILE A 462 -1.65 -12.54 -5.02
N ALA A 463 -2.24 -13.22 -6.01
CA ALA A 463 -1.83 -14.53 -6.50
C ALA A 463 -0.43 -14.51 -7.14
N GLY A 464 -0.07 -13.51 -7.95
CA GLY A 464 1.27 -13.35 -8.53
C GLY A 464 2.35 -13.06 -7.49
N ASN A 465 2.00 -12.33 -6.42
CA ASN A 465 2.92 -12.07 -5.29
C ASN A 465 3.13 -13.30 -4.39
N ILE A 466 2.14 -14.20 -4.30
CA ILE A 466 2.23 -15.44 -3.51
C ILE A 466 2.88 -16.56 -4.32
N ALA A 467 2.74 -16.55 -5.63
CA ALA A 467 3.27 -17.57 -6.53
C ALA A 467 3.88 -16.94 -7.79
N PRO A 468 5.03 -16.24 -7.68
CA PRO A 468 5.71 -15.74 -8.86
C PRO A 468 6.19 -16.93 -9.70
N GLY A 469 5.77 -17.00 -10.94
CA GLY A 469 6.22 -17.99 -11.88
C GLY A 469 5.44 -19.31 -11.94
N VAL A 470 4.23 -19.35 -11.40
CA VAL A 470 3.32 -20.50 -11.56
C VAL A 470 2.14 -20.10 -12.43
N GLU A 471 2.40 -19.86 -13.69
CA GLU A 471 1.42 -20.08 -14.75
C GLU A 471 1.64 -21.50 -15.25
N HIS A 472 0.66 -22.37 -15.02
CA HIS A 472 0.56 -23.75 -15.50
C HIS A 472 1.53 -24.78 -14.88
N ILE A 473 1.16 -25.34 -13.73
CA ILE A 473 1.20 -26.78 -13.50
C ILE A 473 -0.19 -27.22 -13.04
#